data_45bc7e93f9df8b1748f8027e184143a7
#
_entry.id   45bc7e93f9df8b1748f8027e184143a7
#
_cell.length_a   1.000
_cell.length_b   1.000
_cell.length_c   1.000
_cell.angle_alpha   90.00
_cell.angle_beta   90.00
_cell.angle_gamma   90.00
#
_symmetry.space_group_name_H-M   'P 1'
#
loop_
_entity.id
_entity.type
_entity.pdbx_description
1 polymer ?
#
loop_
_entity_poly.entity_id
_entity_poly.type
_entity_poly.pdbx_seq_one_letter_code
_entity_poly.pdbx_strand_id
1 'polypeptide(L)'
;HLTNRRQRQMCIRDRFCSCEVVETDEPNISVCPTCLGLPGALPVPNKTAIEYIVMLSLGANCNITNEGMFHRKNYFYPDLPKNYQISQFDFPVGVNGSLEIVLDEELHSVEIERVHMEEDTGKSVHIGSGRIDSATSTLLDFNRSGIPLVEVVTKPVISTSKMAVAYIEELRQLVIDLGISKGKLEKGNLR
;
A
#
# COMPACT_ATOMS: atom_id res chain seq x y z
N HIS A 1 -16.68 33.12 2.04
CA HIS A 1 -15.97 32.12 2.85
C HIS A 1 -15.22 31.16 1.91
N LEU A 2 -13.99 31.54 1.59
CA LEU A 2 -13.01 30.73 0.92
C LEU A 2 -12.40 29.79 1.98
N THR A 3 -13.07 28.73 2.32
CA THR A 3 -12.50 27.68 3.16
C THR A 3 -11.56 26.84 2.31
N ASN A 4 -10.36 27.11 2.53
CA ASN A 4 -9.10 26.41 2.32
C ASN A 4 -9.19 24.98 1.75
N ARG A 5 -9.18 24.90 0.40
CA ARG A 5 -9.01 23.61 -0.33
C ARG A 5 -7.63 22.98 -0.15
N ARG A 6 -6.72 23.60 0.63
CA ARG A 6 -5.35 23.09 0.88
C ARG A 6 -5.23 22.12 2.06
N GLN A 7 -6.29 21.91 2.86
CA GLN A 7 -6.27 20.99 3.99
C GLN A 7 -6.79 19.57 3.69
N ARG A 8 -7.05 19.23 2.43
CA ARG A 8 -7.35 17.85 2.03
C ARG A 8 -6.11 16.99 1.72
N GLN A 9 -4.93 17.53 1.94
CA GLN A 9 -3.69 16.78 1.85
C GLN A 9 -3.32 16.29 3.24
N MET A 10 -3.54 15.05 3.47
CA MET A 10 -3.31 14.22 4.64
C MET A 10 -4.59 14.01 5.45
N CYS A 11 -5.31 12.99 5.10
CA CYS A 11 -6.18 12.32 6.03
C CYS A 11 -5.31 11.80 7.18
N ILE A 12 -5.42 12.47 8.29
CA ILE A 12 -4.63 12.30 9.52
C ILE A 12 -4.89 10.94 10.21
N ARG A 13 -5.66 10.03 9.59
CA ARG A 13 -6.07 8.75 10.16
C ARG A 13 -6.22 7.64 9.11
N ASP A 14 -5.23 7.49 8.25
CA ASP A 14 -5.29 6.49 7.17
C ASP A 14 -4.56 5.20 7.54
N ARG A 15 -4.82 4.68 8.74
CA ARG A 15 -4.31 3.40 9.21
C ARG A 15 -5.46 2.50 9.66
N PHE A 16 -5.16 1.20 9.85
CA PHE A 16 -6.06 0.26 10.54
C PHE A 16 -6.11 0.48 12.06
N CYS A 17 -5.67 1.66 12.52
CA CYS A 17 -5.71 2.15 13.89
C CYS A 17 -5.92 3.66 13.91
N SER A 18 -5.88 4.29 15.09
CA SER A 18 -6.06 5.74 15.25
C SER A 18 -4.78 6.57 15.14
N CYS A 19 -3.62 5.95 14.86
CA CYS A 19 -2.36 6.67 14.72
C CYS A 19 -2.34 7.50 13.43
N GLU A 20 -1.67 8.65 13.51
CA GLU A 20 -1.39 9.49 12.35
C GLU A 20 -0.27 8.87 11.50
N VAL A 21 -0.35 9.08 10.18
CA VAL A 21 0.75 8.80 9.27
C VAL A 21 1.72 9.98 9.33
N VAL A 22 2.91 9.74 9.86
CA VAL A 22 3.93 10.77 10.03
C VAL A 22 5.10 10.55 9.06
N GLU A 23 5.58 11.63 8.43
CA GLU A 23 6.81 11.63 7.67
C GLU A 23 7.95 12.10 8.60
N THR A 24 8.68 11.18 9.20
CA THR A 24 9.76 11.45 10.16
C THR A 24 10.84 10.40 10.07
N ASP A 25 12.06 10.79 10.46
CA ASP A 25 13.19 9.87 10.63
C ASP A 25 13.31 9.36 12.09
N GLU A 26 12.51 9.92 13.02
CA GLU A 26 12.48 9.46 14.40
C GLU A 26 11.62 8.20 14.51
N PRO A 27 12.19 7.05 14.95
CA PRO A 27 11.48 5.79 14.98
C PRO A 27 10.45 5.72 16.11
N ASN A 28 9.37 4.98 15.87
CA ASN A 28 8.37 4.60 16.87
C ASN A 28 7.65 5.75 17.59
N ILE A 29 7.56 6.94 16.99
CA ILE A 29 6.84 8.08 17.59
C ILE A 29 5.34 8.07 17.33
N SER A 30 4.88 7.35 16.30
CA SER A 30 3.46 7.23 15.95
C SER A 30 3.01 5.77 16.01
N VAL A 31 2.96 5.24 17.23
CA VAL A 31 2.60 3.84 17.49
C VAL A 31 1.55 3.73 18.61
N CYS A 32 0.72 2.70 18.55
CA CYS A 32 -0.31 2.40 19.53
C CYS A 32 -0.37 0.89 19.80
N PRO A 33 -1.15 0.42 20.79
CA PRO A 33 -1.31 -1.00 21.05
C PRO A 33 -1.67 -1.84 19.82
N THR A 34 -2.46 -1.30 18.88
CA THR A 34 -2.85 -2.00 17.64
C THR A 34 -1.66 -2.16 16.69
N CYS A 35 -0.90 -1.07 16.42
CA CYS A 35 0.30 -1.17 15.56
C CYS A 35 1.35 -2.11 16.14
N LEU A 36 1.48 -2.14 17.47
CA LEU A 36 2.43 -2.99 18.20
C LEU A 36 1.94 -4.42 18.41
N GLY A 37 0.72 -4.73 17.97
CA GLY A 37 0.15 -6.08 18.09
C GLY A 37 -0.04 -6.54 19.52
N LEU A 38 -0.33 -5.62 20.47
CA LEU A 38 -0.52 -5.98 21.87
C LEU A 38 -1.78 -6.84 22.05
N PRO A 39 -1.79 -7.75 23.02
CA PRO A 39 -2.92 -8.64 23.29
C PRO A 39 -4.24 -7.87 23.45
N GLY A 40 -5.28 -8.30 22.72
CA GLY A 40 -6.61 -7.69 22.77
C GLY A 40 -6.79 -6.45 21.88
N ALA A 41 -5.73 -5.89 21.32
CA ALA A 41 -5.84 -4.79 20.36
C ALA A 41 -6.03 -5.33 18.94
N LEU A 42 -7.13 -4.93 18.28
CA LEU A 42 -7.48 -5.38 16.95
C LEU A 42 -7.51 -4.21 15.96
N PRO A 43 -7.05 -4.43 14.72
CA PRO A 43 -7.17 -3.45 13.65
C PRO A 43 -8.64 -3.22 13.26
N VAL A 44 -8.93 -2.01 12.78
CA VAL A 44 -10.26 -1.59 12.34
C VAL A 44 -10.17 -1.12 10.89
N PRO A 45 -11.11 -1.52 10.01
CA PRO A 45 -11.15 -1.02 8.64
C PRO A 45 -11.23 0.51 8.59
N ASN A 46 -10.47 1.10 7.67
CA ASN A 46 -10.46 2.54 7.45
C ASN A 46 -11.32 2.87 6.22
N LYS A 47 -12.35 3.68 6.43
CA LYS A 47 -13.29 4.04 5.36
C LYS A 47 -12.60 4.76 4.19
N THR A 48 -11.71 5.72 4.48
CA THR A 48 -10.99 6.46 3.43
C THR A 48 -10.11 5.55 2.60
N ALA A 49 -9.44 4.57 3.24
CA ALA A 49 -8.63 3.59 2.51
C ALA A 49 -9.49 2.72 1.59
N ILE A 50 -10.70 2.33 2.04
CA ILE A 50 -11.66 1.60 1.19
C ILE A 50 -12.13 2.45 0.02
N GLU A 51 -12.44 3.73 0.25
CA GLU A 51 -12.82 4.67 -0.81
C GLU A 51 -11.69 4.82 -1.84
N TYR A 52 -10.44 4.93 -1.40
CA TYR A 52 -9.27 5.06 -2.27
C TYR A 52 -9.02 3.82 -3.13
N ILE A 53 -9.16 2.61 -2.56
CA ILE A 53 -8.98 1.40 -3.37
C ILE A 53 -10.10 1.22 -4.39
N VAL A 54 -11.33 1.62 -4.07
CA VAL A 54 -12.44 1.64 -5.05
C VAL A 54 -12.15 2.64 -6.17
N MET A 55 -11.69 3.85 -5.84
CA MET A 55 -11.29 4.86 -6.83
C MET A 55 -10.18 4.34 -7.75
N LEU A 56 -9.13 3.72 -7.17
CA LEU A 56 -8.04 3.16 -7.96
C LEU A 56 -8.52 2.02 -8.85
N SER A 57 -9.36 1.13 -8.33
CA SER A 57 -9.92 0.01 -9.10
C SER A 57 -10.75 0.51 -10.28
N LEU A 58 -11.56 1.54 -10.09
CA LEU A 58 -12.32 2.18 -11.18
C LEU A 58 -11.40 2.85 -12.20
N GLY A 59 -10.38 3.59 -11.74
CA GLY A 59 -9.39 4.23 -12.62
C GLY A 59 -8.56 3.22 -13.42
N ALA A 60 -8.39 2.02 -12.88
CA ALA A 60 -7.74 0.89 -13.55
C ALA A 60 -8.73 0.00 -14.33
N ASN A 61 -9.91 0.51 -14.67
CA ASN A 61 -10.96 -0.18 -15.42
C ASN A 61 -11.38 -1.54 -14.86
N CYS A 62 -11.25 -1.74 -13.53
CA CYS A 62 -11.68 -2.98 -12.89
C CYS A 62 -13.20 -3.03 -12.69
N ASN A 63 -13.73 -4.24 -12.70
CA ASN A 63 -15.05 -4.50 -12.17
C ASN A 63 -15.00 -4.51 -10.64
N ILE A 64 -15.84 -3.71 -9.99
CA ILE A 64 -15.91 -3.66 -8.53
C ILE A 64 -16.73 -4.84 -8.03
N THR A 65 -16.20 -5.57 -7.05
CA THR A 65 -16.92 -6.67 -6.42
C THR A 65 -17.95 -6.15 -5.41
N ASN A 66 -19.08 -6.82 -5.28
CA ASN A 66 -20.16 -6.41 -4.37
C ASN A 66 -19.85 -6.73 -2.90
N GLU A 67 -18.94 -7.65 -2.66
CA GLU A 67 -18.54 -8.12 -1.34
C GLU A 67 -17.02 -8.11 -1.21
N GLY A 68 -16.54 -7.61 -0.08
CA GLY A 68 -15.11 -7.63 0.28
C GLY A 68 -14.94 -8.19 1.68
N MET A 69 -13.91 -8.97 1.91
CA MET A 69 -13.58 -9.53 3.21
C MET A 69 -12.08 -9.41 3.47
N PHE A 70 -11.74 -9.06 4.71
CA PHE A 70 -10.36 -9.11 5.17
C PHE A 70 -10.07 -10.46 5.82
N HIS A 71 -9.03 -11.11 5.34
CA HIS A 71 -8.46 -12.31 5.94
C HIS A 71 -7.19 -11.99 6.71
N ARG A 72 -6.78 -12.91 7.58
CA ARG A 72 -5.50 -12.87 8.27
C ARG A 72 -4.52 -13.78 7.54
N LYS A 73 -3.53 -13.17 6.89
CA LYS A 73 -2.37 -13.86 6.32
C LYS A 73 -1.34 -14.04 7.41
N ASN A 74 -1.35 -15.20 8.06
CA ASN A 74 -0.49 -15.48 9.21
C ASN A 74 0.94 -15.77 8.77
N TYR A 75 1.89 -15.00 9.29
CA TYR A 75 3.32 -15.29 9.20
C TYR A 75 4.07 -14.54 10.31
N PHE A 76 5.24 -15.09 10.69
CA PHE A 76 6.01 -14.58 11.81
C PHE A 76 7.23 -13.85 11.29
N TYR A 77 7.26 -12.53 11.48
CA TYR A 77 8.39 -11.71 11.12
C TYR A 77 8.57 -10.58 12.15
N PRO A 78 9.82 -10.18 12.47
CA PRO A 78 10.06 -9.17 13.51
C PRO A 78 9.35 -7.84 13.29
N ASP A 79 9.17 -7.41 12.03
CA ASP A 79 8.48 -6.17 11.66
C ASP A 79 6.96 -6.32 11.55
N LEU A 80 6.42 -7.50 11.84
CA LEU A 80 4.98 -7.79 11.87
C LEU A 80 4.55 -8.23 13.28
N PRO A 81 4.37 -7.30 14.21
CA PRO A 81 4.20 -7.62 15.63
C PRO A 81 2.90 -8.36 15.96
N LYS A 82 1.87 -8.26 15.09
CA LYS A 82 0.62 -9.02 15.24
C LYS A 82 0.73 -10.49 14.83
N ASN A 83 1.82 -10.88 14.16
CA ASN A 83 2.02 -12.20 13.58
C ASN A 83 1.03 -12.55 12.43
N TYR A 84 0.32 -11.57 11.94
CA TYR A 84 -0.51 -11.68 10.72
C TYR A 84 -0.59 -10.33 10.02
N GLN A 85 -0.81 -10.38 8.71
CA GLN A 85 -1.12 -9.23 7.86
C GLN A 85 -2.59 -9.31 7.46
N ILE A 86 -3.28 -8.19 7.49
CA ILE A 86 -4.63 -8.09 6.91
C ILE A 86 -4.50 -8.11 5.40
N SER A 87 -5.32 -8.90 4.73
CA SER A 87 -5.31 -8.99 3.26
C SER A 87 -6.71 -9.28 2.73
N GLN A 88 -7.03 -8.71 1.57
CA GLN A 88 -8.24 -9.01 0.79
C GLN A 88 -7.93 -9.92 -0.41
N PHE A 89 -6.84 -10.67 -0.37
CA PHE A 89 -6.38 -11.48 -1.51
C PHE A 89 -7.47 -12.36 -2.11
N ASP A 90 -8.27 -13.05 -1.27
CA ASP A 90 -9.34 -13.94 -1.71
C ASP A 90 -10.64 -13.21 -2.09
N PHE A 91 -10.82 -11.99 -1.58
CA PHE A 91 -12.00 -11.14 -1.83
C PHE A 91 -11.57 -9.74 -2.24
N PRO A 92 -10.92 -9.59 -3.41
CA PRO A 92 -10.40 -8.32 -3.88
C PRO A 92 -11.52 -7.32 -4.18
N VAL A 93 -11.22 -6.04 -4.09
CA VAL A 93 -12.17 -4.96 -4.40
C VAL A 93 -12.37 -4.81 -5.89
N GLY A 94 -11.30 -4.88 -6.68
CA GLY A 94 -11.35 -4.79 -8.13
C GLY A 94 -10.84 -6.06 -8.80
N VAL A 95 -11.50 -6.46 -9.89
CA VAL A 95 -11.10 -7.63 -10.69
C VAL A 95 -11.21 -7.33 -12.18
N ASN A 96 -10.40 -8.04 -12.97
CA ASN A 96 -10.46 -7.99 -14.44
C ASN A 96 -10.38 -6.56 -15.00
N GLY A 97 -9.38 -5.81 -14.56
CA GLY A 97 -9.10 -4.47 -15.05
C GLY A 97 -8.09 -4.43 -16.18
N SER A 98 -7.76 -3.22 -16.59
CA SER A 98 -6.71 -2.95 -17.55
C SER A 98 -6.17 -1.54 -17.37
N LEU A 99 -4.90 -1.34 -17.69
CA LEU A 99 -4.26 -0.04 -17.79
C LEU A 99 -3.59 0.07 -19.15
N GLU A 100 -3.88 1.15 -19.87
CA GLU A 100 -3.26 1.42 -21.16
C GLU A 100 -1.93 2.14 -20.95
N ILE A 101 -0.91 1.70 -21.67
CA ILE A 101 0.44 2.29 -21.67
C ILE A 101 0.87 2.61 -23.09
N VAL A 102 1.68 3.64 -23.26
CA VAL A 102 2.31 3.96 -24.54
C VAL A 102 3.73 3.41 -24.54
N LEU A 103 4.05 2.57 -25.50
CA LEU A 103 5.37 1.98 -25.67
C LEU A 103 5.77 2.05 -27.14
N ASP A 104 6.92 2.68 -27.44
CA ASP A 104 7.44 2.87 -28.79
C ASP A 104 6.37 3.49 -29.75
N GLU A 105 5.60 4.50 -29.27
CA GLU A 105 4.51 5.21 -29.96
C GLU A 105 3.25 4.36 -30.22
N GLU A 106 3.19 3.13 -29.72
CA GLU A 106 2.03 2.26 -29.81
C GLU A 106 1.31 2.12 -28.46
N LEU A 107 -0.01 1.97 -28.53
CA LEU A 107 -0.84 1.76 -27.34
C LEU A 107 -0.90 0.27 -27.00
N HIS A 108 -0.54 -0.07 -25.78
CA HIS A 108 -0.60 -1.44 -25.26
C HIS A 108 -1.50 -1.50 -24.03
N SER A 109 -2.29 -2.54 -23.91
CA SER A 109 -3.12 -2.79 -22.73
C SER A 109 -2.45 -3.80 -21.81
N VAL A 110 -2.27 -3.41 -20.54
CA VAL A 110 -1.79 -4.29 -19.48
C VAL A 110 -2.99 -4.77 -18.66
N GLU A 111 -3.32 -6.04 -18.78
CA GLU A 111 -4.44 -6.63 -18.04
C GLU A 111 -4.12 -6.75 -16.54
N ILE A 112 -5.07 -6.32 -15.71
CA ILE A 112 -5.02 -6.42 -14.25
C ILE A 112 -5.94 -7.55 -13.81
N GLU A 113 -5.40 -8.49 -13.06
CA GLU A 113 -6.15 -9.61 -12.50
C GLU A 113 -7.01 -9.14 -11.34
N ARG A 114 -6.39 -8.41 -10.39
CA ARG A 114 -7.08 -7.92 -9.19
C ARG A 114 -6.40 -6.71 -8.57
N VAL A 115 -7.17 -5.98 -7.82
CA VAL A 115 -6.75 -4.89 -6.93
C VAL A 115 -7.29 -5.19 -5.54
N HIS A 116 -6.43 -5.34 -4.55
CA HIS A 116 -6.83 -5.66 -3.18
C HIS A 116 -6.02 -4.88 -2.14
N MET A 117 -6.59 -4.76 -0.95
CA MET A 117 -5.96 -4.06 0.16
C MET A 117 -5.20 -5.04 1.05
N GLU A 118 -4.04 -4.60 1.48
CA GLU A 118 -3.23 -5.20 2.53
C GLU A 118 -2.86 -4.14 3.57
N GLU A 119 -2.06 -4.48 4.55
CA GLU A 119 -1.42 -3.53 5.45
C GLU A 119 0.10 -3.59 5.30
N ASP A 120 0.75 -2.45 5.50
CA ASP A 120 2.20 -2.38 5.52
C ASP A 120 2.75 -2.86 6.87
N THR A 121 3.95 -3.44 6.84
CA THR A 121 4.70 -3.86 8.02
C THR A 121 5.56 -2.72 8.57
N GLY A 122 6.20 -2.93 9.71
CA GLY A 122 7.25 -2.05 10.20
C GLY A 122 8.44 -2.00 9.24
N LYS A 123 9.42 -1.20 9.60
CA LYS A 123 10.70 -1.07 8.87
C LYS A 123 11.80 -1.73 9.68
N SER A 124 12.54 -2.64 9.06
CA SER A 124 13.72 -3.26 9.64
C SER A 124 14.98 -2.57 9.13
N VAL A 125 15.86 -2.17 10.03
CA VAL A 125 17.16 -1.58 9.72
C VAL A 125 18.25 -2.46 10.32
N HIS A 126 19.06 -3.08 9.46
CA HIS A 126 20.15 -3.94 9.87
C HIS A 126 21.40 -3.10 10.15
N ILE A 127 21.99 -3.28 11.34
CA ILE A 127 23.23 -2.63 11.75
C ILE A 127 24.38 -3.62 11.54
N GLY A 128 25.41 -3.18 10.80
CA GLY A 128 26.60 -4.00 10.46
C GLY A 128 26.96 -3.85 9.00
N SER A 129 27.60 -4.85 8.41
CA SER A 129 28.21 -4.81 7.07
C SER A 129 27.25 -4.82 5.87
N GLY A 130 25.99 -4.39 6.04
CA GLY A 130 25.01 -4.21 4.95
C GLY A 130 24.39 -5.49 4.36
N ARG A 131 24.75 -6.67 4.89
CA ARG A 131 24.12 -7.95 4.56
C ARG A 131 23.41 -8.51 5.77
N ILE A 132 22.27 -9.17 5.56
CA ILE A 132 21.47 -9.80 6.61
C ILE A 132 22.31 -10.78 7.44
N ASP A 133 23.12 -11.60 6.77
CA ASP A 133 23.94 -12.65 7.39
C ASP A 133 25.09 -12.12 8.27
N SER A 134 25.41 -10.83 8.17
CA SER A 134 26.50 -10.18 8.91
C SER A 134 26.02 -9.05 9.82
N ALA A 135 24.72 -8.88 9.94
CA ALA A 135 24.15 -7.90 10.85
C ALA A 135 24.35 -8.31 12.31
N THR A 136 24.86 -7.39 13.11
CA THR A 136 25.04 -7.61 14.56
C THR A 136 23.75 -7.36 15.35
N SER A 137 22.87 -6.53 14.80
CA SER A 137 21.56 -6.22 15.37
C SER A 137 20.61 -5.70 14.30
N THR A 138 19.32 -5.77 14.59
CA THR A 138 18.26 -5.20 13.74
C THR A 138 17.41 -4.28 14.58
N LEU A 139 17.25 -3.04 14.13
CA LEU A 139 16.34 -2.07 14.72
C LEU A 139 14.99 -2.15 14.01
N LEU A 140 13.92 -2.00 14.76
CA LEU A 140 12.55 -2.02 14.24
C LEU A 140 11.91 -0.65 14.45
N ASP A 141 11.33 -0.13 13.37
CA ASP A 141 10.51 1.07 13.38
C ASP A 141 9.09 0.73 12.91
N PHE A 142 8.13 0.90 13.80
CA PHE A 142 6.72 0.60 13.55
C PHE A 142 5.89 1.82 13.12
N ASN A 143 6.51 2.97 12.83
CA ASN A 143 5.78 4.14 12.33
C ASN A 143 5.00 3.87 11.05
N ARG A 144 5.38 2.86 10.29
CA ARG A 144 4.71 2.43 9.05
C ARG A 144 3.72 1.29 9.26
N SER A 145 3.81 0.57 10.39
CA SER A 145 2.97 -0.60 10.67
C SER A 145 1.47 -0.25 10.66
N GLY A 146 0.68 -1.03 9.95
CA GLY A 146 -0.76 -0.85 9.85
C GLY A 146 -1.22 0.26 8.90
N ILE A 147 -0.33 0.84 8.09
CA ILE A 147 -0.72 1.72 6.98
C ILE A 147 -1.36 0.85 5.89
N PRO A 148 -2.52 1.23 5.33
CA PRO A 148 -3.11 0.52 4.20
C PRO A 148 -2.16 0.51 2.99
N LEU A 149 -1.98 -0.66 2.44
CA LEU A 149 -1.21 -0.93 1.24
C LEU A 149 -2.17 -1.49 0.18
N VAL A 150 -2.09 -0.98 -1.04
CA VAL A 150 -2.85 -1.53 -2.16
C VAL A 150 -1.92 -2.35 -3.04
N GLU A 151 -2.30 -3.57 -3.31
CA GLU A 151 -1.62 -4.44 -4.26
C GLU A 151 -2.41 -4.51 -5.56
N VAL A 152 -1.76 -4.13 -6.66
CA VAL A 152 -2.29 -4.24 -8.02
C VAL A 152 -1.57 -5.39 -8.71
N VAL A 153 -2.29 -6.46 -9.00
CA VAL A 153 -1.73 -7.68 -9.60
C VAL A 153 -2.11 -7.74 -11.06
N THR A 154 -1.11 -7.73 -11.94
CA THR A 154 -1.32 -7.89 -13.38
C THR A 154 -1.39 -9.36 -13.76
N LYS A 155 -2.03 -9.67 -14.88
CA LYS A 155 -1.80 -10.96 -15.55
C LYS A 155 -0.36 -11.01 -16.10
N PRO A 156 0.17 -12.19 -16.42
CA PRO A 156 1.56 -12.34 -16.87
C PRO A 156 1.76 -11.86 -18.32
N VAL A 157 1.41 -10.60 -18.59
CA VAL A 157 1.48 -9.96 -19.92
C VAL A 157 2.70 -9.07 -20.09
N ILE A 158 3.35 -8.66 -18.98
CA ILE A 158 4.54 -7.81 -19.03
C ILE A 158 5.75 -8.68 -19.37
N SER A 159 6.27 -8.53 -20.58
CA SER A 159 7.34 -9.38 -21.12
C SER A 159 8.71 -8.68 -21.21
N THR A 160 8.78 -7.36 -21.06
CA THR A 160 10.01 -6.59 -21.19
C THR A 160 10.17 -5.58 -20.06
N SER A 161 11.42 -5.19 -19.76
CA SER A 161 11.71 -4.15 -18.77
C SER A 161 11.15 -2.79 -19.19
N LYS A 162 11.15 -2.45 -20.47
CA LYS A 162 10.54 -1.22 -20.99
C LYS A 162 9.03 -1.17 -20.67
N MET A 163 8.33 -2.29 -20.90
CA MET A 163 6.89 -2.41 -20.62
C MET A 163 6.61 -2.29 -19.13
N ALA A 164 7.46 -2.89 -18.27
CA ALA A 164 7.35 -2.77 -16.83
C ALA A 164 7.51 -1.31 -16.35
N VAL A 165 8.50 -0.59 -16.89
CA VAL A 165 8.72 0.83 -16.56
C VAL A 165 7.53 1.66 -16.99
N ALA A 166 7.07 1.54 -18.23
CA ALA A 166 5.91 2.28 -18.73
C ALA A 166 4.64 2.01 -17.90
N TYR A 167 4.42 0.75 -17.50
CA TYR A 167 3.30 0.39 -16.64
C TYR A 167 3.39 1.04 -15.26
N ILE A 168 4.56 1.02 -14.62
CA ILE A 168 4.74 1.63 -13.29
C ILE A 168 4.60 3.16 -13.36
N GLU A 169 5.08 3.79 -14.42
CA GLU A 169 4.94 5.24 -14.63
C GLU A 169 3.47 5.63 -14.80
N GLU A 170 2.70 4.87 -15.59
CA GLU A 170 1.27 5.11 -15.79
C GLU A 170 0.47 4.86 -14.51
N LEU A 171 0.73 3.76 -13.80
CA LEU A 171 0.11 3.48 -12.50
C LEU A 171 0.43 4.58 -11.48
N ARG A 172 1.69 5.07 -11.49
CA ARG A 172 2.11 6.17 -10.63
C ARG A 172 1.35 7.45 -10.96
N GLN A 173 1.18 7.77 -12.24
CA GLN A 173 0.43 8.95 -12.66
C GLN A 173 -1.04 8.83 -12.25
N LEU A 174 -1.64 7.67 -12.44
CA LEU A 174 -3.02 7.38 -12.04
C LEU A 174 -3.26 7.64 -10.54
N VAL A 175 -2.40 7.12 -9.64
CA VAL A 175 -2.58 7.32 -8.20
C VAL A 175 -2.36 8.78 -7.77
N ILE A 176 -1.55 9.55 -8.49
CA ILE A 176 -1.36 10.98 -8.29
C ILE A 176 -2.61 11.75 -8.72
N ASP A 177 -3.12 11.50 -9.92
CA ASP A 177 -4.27 12.19 -10.50
C ASP A 177 -5.54 11.95 -9.69
N LEU A 178 -5.71 10.74 -9.16
CA LEU A 178 -6.79 10.39 -8.24
C LEU A 178 -6.61 10.99 -6.84
N GLY A 179 -5.44 11.57 -6.53
CA GLY A 179 -5.15 12.13 -5.22
C GLY A 179 -4.99 11.11 -4.09
N ILE A 180 -4.76 9.84 -4.44
CA ILE A 180 -4.61 8.71 -3.51
C ILE A 180 -3.22 8.72 -2.88
N SER A 181 -2.20 9.00 -3.69
CA SER A 181 -0.80 8.95 -3.27
C SER A 181 0.01 10.08 -3.91
N LYS A 182 1.11 10.46 -3.25
CA LYS A 182 2.10 11.38 -3.82
C LYS A 182 2.99 10.72 -4.87
N GLY A 183 2.93 9.39 -5.03
CA GLY A 183 3.69 8.61 -6.00
C GLY A 183 5.22 8.71 -5.84
N LYS A 184 5.72 8.99 -4.63
CA LYS A 184 7.16 9.14 -4.37
C LYS A 184 7.80 7.78 -4.15
N LEU A 185 8.58 7.31 -5.11
CA LEU A 185 9.28 6.02 -5.06
C LEU A 185 10.32 5.99 -3.93
N GLU A 186 11.06 7.10 -3.75
CA GLU A 186 12.09 7.23 -2.72
C GLU A 186 11.53 7.20 -1.28
N LYS A 187 10.23 7.43 -1.11
CA LYS A 187 9.53 7.32 0.17
C LYS A 187 8.73 6.02 0.32
N GLY A 188 8.85 5.11 -0.65
CA GLY A 188 8.13 3.84 -0.64
C GLY A 188 6.61 3.98 -0.81
N ASN A 189 6.13 5.08 -1.39
CA ASN A 189 4.70 5.25 -1.70
C ASN A 189 4.25 4.34 -2.85
N LEU A 190 5.17 3.89 -3.68
CA LEU A 190 5.00 2.89 -4.72
C LEU A 190 6.22 1.98 -4.72
N ARG A 191 6.03 0.66 -4.88
CA ARG A 191 7.08 -0.37 -4.83
C ARG A 191 6.84 -1.43 -5.91
#